data_455bf57eeeea269aef12d13facf7a0de
#
_entry.id   455bf57eeeea269aef12d13facf7a0de
#
_cell.length_a   1.000
_cell.length_b   1.000
_cell.length_c   1.000
_cell.angle_alpha   90.00
_cell.angle_beta   90.00
_cell.angle_gamma   90.00
#
_symmetry.space_group_name_H-M   'P 1'
#
loop_
_entity.id
_entity.type
_entity.pdbx_description
1 polymer ?
#
loop_
_entity_poly.entity_id
_entity_poly.type
_entity_poly.pdbx_seq_one_letter_code
_entity_poly.pdbx_strand_id
1 'polypeptide(L)'
;MLKRLLLTTLAAAFVVSMGYADKSNAKVTIPVTRTSPTSGKQMFSSYCAPCHGVDGRGHGPAATALRTQPTDLTGLIKKNHGRFPDTHIVSVLQFGVAVPSHGSAEMPVWGPILGKMNLANSQDKQLRISNLSRYIETMQER
;
A
#
# COMPACT_ATOMS: atom_id res chain seq x y z
N MET A 1 59.61 -51.00 -12.45
CA MET A 1 58.70 -50.19 -13.29
C MET A 1 57.50 -49.72 -12.45
N LEU A 2 57.52 -48.49 -12.06
CA LEU A 2 56.55 -47.92 -11.08
C LEU A 2 55.43 -47.21 -11.83
N LYS A 3 54.21 -47.79 -11.83
CA LYS A 3 53.04 -47.15 -12.43
C LYS A 3 52.49 -46.11 -11.44
N ARG A 4 52.67 -44.84 -11.75
CA ARG A 4 52.05 -43.71 -11.02
C ARG A 4 50.57 -43.62 -11.40
N LEU A 5 49.72 -43.86 -10.42
CA LEU A 5 48.26 -43.69 -10.53
C LEU A 5 47.95 -42.26 -10.17
N LEU A 6 47.55 -41.44 -11.14
CA LEU A 6 47.05 -40.06 -10.97
C LEU A 6 45.58 -40.12 -10.61
N LEU A 7 45.25 -39.86 -9.34
CA LEU A 7 43.87 -39.57 -8.91
C LEU A 7 43.55 -38.12 -9.24
N THR A 8 42.72 -37.88 -10.21
CA THR A 8 42.11 -36.58 -10.48
C THR A 8 40.82 -36.46 -9.67
N THR A 9 40.86 -35.67 -8.61
CA THR A 9 39.66 -35.30 -7.84
C THR A 9 38.93 -34.21 -8.58
N LEU A 10 37.75 -34.54 -9.14
CA LEU A 10 36.81 -33.60 -9.74
C LEU A 10 36.00 -32.93 -8.62
N ALA A 11 36.36 -31.71 -8.23
CA ALA A 11 35.59 -30.91 -7.30
C ALA A 11 34.39 -30.29 -8.05
N ALA A 12 33.19 -30.87 -7.87
CA ALA A 12 31.98 -30.28 -8.36
C ALA A 12 31.58 -29.06 -7.51
N ALA A 13 31.83 -27.85 -8.04
CA ALA A 13 31.36 -26.62 -7.44
C ALA A 13 29.84 -26.51 -7.61
N PHE A 14 29.07 -26.76 -6.54
CA PHE A 14 27.64 -26.57 -6.52
C PHE A 14 27.37 -25.06 -6.36
N VAL A 15 27.16 -24.35 -7.46
CA VAL A 15 26.73 -22.94 -7.44
C VAL A 15 25.27 -22.90 -7.09
N VAL A 16 24.98 -22.64 -5.81
CA VAL A 16 23.62 -22.32 -5.37
C VAL A 16 23.31 -20.90 -5.87
N SER A 17 22.62 -20.82 -7.01
CA SER A 17 22.05 -19.55 -7.46
C SER A 17 20.87 -19.19 -6.53
N MET A 18 21.12 -18.34 -5.53
CA MET A 18 20.05 -17.66 -4.80
C MET A 18 19.33 -16.75 -5.81
N GLY A 19 18.17 -17.20 -6.28
CA GLY A 19 17.28 -16.39 -7.10
C GLY A 19 16.78 -15.22 -6.25
N TYR A 20 17.33 -14.05 -6.49
CA TYR A 20 16.71 -12.81 -6.01
C TYR A 20 15.39 -12.64 -6.73
N ALA A 21 14.28 -12.85 -6.01
CA ALA A 21 12.96 -12.55 -6.56
C ALA A 21 12.91 -11.04 -6.84
N ASP A 22 12.88 -10.69 -8.11
CA ASP A 22 12.74 -9.30 -8.54
C ASP A 22 11.33 -8.81 -8.16
N LYS A 23 11.27 -7.94 -7.17
CA LYS A 23 10.03 -7.27 -6.71
C LYS A 23 9.54 -6.19 -7.68
N SER A 24 10.29 -5.90 -8.75
CA SER A 24 10.06 -4.74 -9.62
C SER A 24 8.78 -4.82 -10.45
N ASN A 25 8.17 -6.01 -10.61
CA ASN A 25 7.00 -6.24 -11.45
C ASN A 25 5.76 -6.77 -10.71
N ALA A 26 5.76 -6.79 -9.37
CA ALA A 26 4.61 -7.23 -8.61
C ALA A 26 3.46 -6.21 -8.72
N LYS A 27 2.45 -6.51 -9.53
CA LYS A 27 1.23 -5.70 -9.63
C LYS A 27 0.28 -6.08 -8.50
N VAL A 28 0.18 -5.22 -7.49
CA VAL A 28 -0.82 -5.37 -6.44
C VAL A 28 -2.19 -4.95 -6.98
N THR A 29 -3.13 -5.88 -7.02
CA THR A 29 -4.52 -5.61 -7.42
C THR A 29 -5.43 -5.72 -6.20
N ILE A 30 -6.07 -4.61 -5.84
CA ILE A 30 -7.06 -4.58 -4.77
C ILE A 30 -8.45 -4.73 -5.41
N PRO A 31 -9.21 -5.79 -5.06
CA PRO A 31 -10.57 -5.95 -5.57
C PRO A 31 -11.44 -4.78 -5.10
N VAL A 32 -12.05 -4.06 -6.03
CA VAL A 32 -12.95 -2.95 -5.71
C VAL A 32 -14.37 -3.49 -5.58
N THR A 33 -14.74 -3.90 -4.37
CA THR A 33 -16.11 -4.30 -4.04
C THR A 33 -16.97 -3.09 -3.68
N ARG A 34 -18.28 -3.17 -3.87
CA ARG A 34 -19.17 -2.08 -3.46
C ARG A 34 -19.25 -1.99 -1.94
N THR A 35 -19.03 -0.80 -1.41
CA THR A 35 -19.14 -0.48 0.01
C THR A 35 -20.16 0.63 0.23
N SER A 36 -20.66 0.76 1.45
CA SER A 36 -21.48 1.92 1.83
C SER A 36 -20.69 3.22 1.73
N PRO A 37 -21.23 4.28 1.07
CA PRO A 37 -20.58 5.58 1.02
C PRO A 37 -20.47 6.26 2.39
N THR A 38 -21.33 5.86 3.35
CA THR A 38 -21.37 6.43 4.69
C THR A 38 -20.43 5.73 5.68
N SER A 39 -19.85 4.57 5.31
CA SER A 39 -19.00 3.79 6.20
C SER A 39 -17.50 3.94 5.84
N GLY A 40 -16.82 4.92 6.44
CA GLY A 40 -15.37 5.08 6.31
C GLY A 40 -14.61 3.83 6.75
N LYS A 41 -15.05 3.17 7.82
CA LYS A 41 -14.47 1.91 8.31
C LYS A 41 -14.55 0.80 7.26
N GLN A 42 -15.72 0.60 6.64
CA GLN A 42 -15.88 -0.45 5.62
C GLN A 42 -14.99 -0.17 4.40
N MET A 43 -14.96 1.08 3.95
CA MET A 43 -14.10 1.50 2.84
C MET A 43 -12.62 1.30 3.17
N PHE A 44 -12.18 1.71 4.35
CA PHE A 44 -10.81 1.52 4.80
C PHE A 44 -10.42 0.05 4.83
N SER A 45 -11.24 -0.79 5.45
CA SER A 45 -10.97 -2.23 5.54
C SER A 45 -10.89 -2.90 4.17
N SER A 46 -11.74 -2.47 3.21
CA SER A 46 -11.80 -3.08 1.88
C SER A 46 -10.70 -2.58 0.93
N TYR A 47 -10.30 -1.31 1.02
CA TYR A 47 -9.46 -0.67 0.00
C TYR A 47 -8.09 -0.25 0.51
N CYS A 48 -7.97 0.11 1.78
CA CYS A 48 -6.76 0.67 2.36
C CYS A 48 -5.99 -0.35 3.19
N ALA A 49 -6.69 -1.15 4.00
CA ALA A 49 -6.09 -2.13 4.89
C ALA A 49 -5.24 -3.19 4.20
N PRO A 50 -5.50 -3.63 2.96
CA PRO A 50 -4.60 -4.54 2.26
C PRO A 50 -3.14 -4.05 2.21
N CYS A 51 -2.93 -2.74 2.10
CA CYS A 51 -1.60 -2.14 2.11
C CYS A 51 -1.25 -1.49 3.45
N HIS A 52 -2.17 -0.69 4.02
CA HIS A 52 -1.90 0.08 5.25
C HIS A 52 -2.08 -0.73 6.55
N GLY A 53 -2.60 -1.96 6.50
CA GLY A 53 -2.95 -2.73 7.69
C GLY A 53 -4.31 -2.31 8.26
N VAL A 54 -4.95 -3.22 9.00
CA VAL A 54 -6.24 -2.92 9.68
C VAL A 54 -6.09 -1.88 10.78
N ASP A 55 -4.89 -1.76 11.31
CA ASP A 55 -4.46 -0.79 12.32
C ASP A 55 -3.92 0.53 11.71
N GLY A 56 -3.77 0.61 10.39
CA GLY A 56 -3.28 1.78 9.67
C GLY A 56 -1.76 2.01 9.72
N ARG A 57 -0.98 1.06 10.26
CA ARG A 57 0.47 1.21 10.48
C ARG A 57 1.35 0.91 9.27
N GLY A 58 0.76 0.59 8.13
CA GLY A 58 1.50 0.34 6.88
C GLY A 58 1.97 -1.11 6.71
N HIS A 59 1.53 -2.03 7.56
CA HIS A 59 1.94 -3.44 7.54
C HIS A 59 0.85 -4.37 7.02
N GLY A 60 0.07 -3.92 6.04
CA GLY A 60 -0.93 -4.77 5.41
C GLY A 60 -0.30 -5.93 4.62
N PRO A 61 -1.07 -6.99 4.35
CA PRO A 61 -0.55 -8.20 3.68
C PRO A 61 0.04 -7.92 2.29
N ALA A 62 -0.43 -6.91 1.58
CA ALA A 62 0.12 -6.51 0.29
C ALA A 62 1.37 -5.61 0.39
N ALA A 63 1.69 -5.06 1.57
CA ALA A 63 2.81 -4.14 1.75
C ALA A 63 4.17 -4.75 1.36
N THR A 64 4.34 -6.05 1.56
CA THR A 64 5.58 -6.77 1.23
C THR A 64 5.86 -6.84 -0.28
N ALA A 65 4.83 -6.68 -1.13
CA ALA A 65 4.95 -6.67 -2.58
C ALA A 65 5.23 -5.27 -3.15
N LEU A 66 5.15 -4.22 -2.32
CA LEU A 66 5.40 -2.85 -2.72
C LEU A 66 6.89 -2.51 -2.60
N ARG A 67 7.38 -1.61 -3.45
CA ARG A 67 8.77 -1.10 -3.40
C ARG A 67 8.97 -0.17 -2.21
N THR A 68 7.92 0.57 -1.84
CA THR A 68 7.94 1.52 -0.73
C THR A 68 6.94 1.10 0.32
N GLN A 69 7.37 1.08 1.58
CA GLN A 69 6.49 0.82 2.72
C GLN A 69 5.34 1.82 2.75
N PRO A 70 4.07 1.37 2.82
CA PRO A 70 2.93 2.27 3.01
C PRO A 70 3.09 3.12 4.27
N THR A 71 2.70 4.38 4.16
CA THR A 71 2.77 5.33 5.28
C THR A 71 1.96 4.84 6.47
N ASP A 72 2.53 4.94 7.68
CA ASP A 72 1.81 4.83 8.94
C ASP A 72 0.83 6.01 9.06
N LEU A 73 -0.46 5.68 9.02
CA LEU A 73 -1.56 6.65 9.06
C LEU A 73 -1.94 7.05 10.50
N THR A 74 -1.43 6.38 11.53
CA THR A 74 -1.80 6.65 12.92
C THR A 74 -1.08 7.87 13.50
N GLY A 75 0.05 8.25 12.91
CA GLY A 75 0.90 9.35 13.38
C GLY A 75 0.73 10.67 12.62
N LEU A 76 -0.33 10.86 11.84
CA LEU A 76 -0.49 12.05 10.98
C LEU A 76 -0.63 13.34 11.79
N ILE A 77 -1.36 13.31 12.91
CA ILE A 77 -1.50 14.48 13.82
C ILE A 77 -0.13 14.89 14.36
N LYS A 78 0.66 13.93 14.83
CA LYS A 78 2.00 14.18 15.37
C LYS A 78 2.94 14.76 14.29
N LYS A 79 2.90 14.22 13.09
CA LYS A 79 3.71 14.69 11.95
C LYS A 79 3.28 16.06 11.44
N ASN A 80 2.03 16.46 11.70
CA ASN A 80 1.45 17.75 11.27
C ASN A 80 1.20 18.72 12.43
N HIS A 81 2.15 18.79 13.36
CA HIS A 81 2.17 19.79 14.44
C HIS A 81 0.89 19.78 15.30
N GLY A 82 0.36 18.62 15.61
CA GLY A 82 -0.81 18.47 16.51
C GLY A 82 -2.17 18.64 15.82
N ARG A 83 -2.21 18.77 14.49
CA ARG A 83 -3.46 18.96 13.74
C ARG A 83 -3.62 17.86 12.69
N PHE A 84 -4.82 17.29 12.57
CA PHE A 84 -5.10 16.34 11.50
C PHE A 84 -5.06 17.05 10.14
N PRO A 85 -4.29 16.53 9.15
CA PRO A 85 -4.11 17.19 7.86
C PRO A 85 -5.24 16.83 6.87
N ASP A 86 -6.51 17.11 7.23
CA ASP A 86 -7.70 16.68 6.48
C ASP A 86 -7.63 17.07 4.99
N THR A 87 -7.34 18.34 4.71
CA THR A 87 -7.24 18.83 3.31
C THR A 87 -6.20 18.05 2.50
N HIS A 88 -5.07 17.72 3.12
CA HIS A 88 -4.03 16.92 2.46
C HIS A 88 -4.51 15.49 2.21
N ILE A 89 -5.14 14.85 3.20
CA ILE A 89 -5.67 13.47 3.06
C ILE A 89 -6.73 13.43 1.98
N VAL A 90 -7.68 14.37 1.97
CA VAL A 90 -8.70 14.49 0.92
C VAL A 90 -8.05 14.65 -0.46
N SER A 91 -7.03 15.51 -0.58
CA SER A 91 -6.29 15.71 -1.83
C SER A 91 -5.60 14.45 -2.32
N VAL A 92 -4.91 13.73 -1.42
CA VAL A 92 -4.25 12.45 -1.75
C VAL A 92 -5.26 11.41 -2.20
N LEU A 93 -6.38 11.26 -1.52
CA LEU A 93 -7.44 10.33 -1.90
C LEU A 93 -8.05 10.67 -3.26
N GLN A 94 -8.22 11.96 -3.54
CA GLN A 94 -8.91 12.44 -4.75
C GLN A 94 -8.00 12.43 -5.98
N PHE A 95 -6.75 12.86 -5.84
CA PHE A 95 -5.83 13.14 -6.94
C PHE A 95 -4.57 12.27 -6.94
N GLY A 96 -4.37 11.47 -5.89
CA GLY A 96 -3.14 10.72 -5.69
C GLY A 96 -2.02 11.56 -5.07
N VAL A 97 -0.84 10.96 -5.00
CA VAL A 97 0.35 11.59 -4.40
C VAL A 97 1.09 12.36 -5.49
N ALA A 98 1.10 13.68 -5.37
CA ALA A 98 1.72 14.57 -6.37
C ALA A 98 3.27 14.55 -6.33
N VAL A 99 3.86 14.15 -5.19
CA VAL A 99 5.32 14.14 -4.99
C VAL A 99 5.77 12.89 -4.22
N PRO A 100 6.91 12.28 -4.60
CA PRO A 100 7.42 11.04 -3.96
C PRO A 100 7.66 11.15 -2.46
N SER A 101 7.91 12.36 -1.94
CA SER A 101 8.12 12.64 -0.51
C SER A 101 6.88 12.39 0.36
N HIS A 102 5.69 12.27 -0.23
CA HIS A 102 4.43 12.09 0.51
C HIS A 102 3.79 10.70 0.32
N GLY A 103 4.49 9.78 -0.31
CA GLY A 103 4.03 8.42 -0.54
C GLY A 103 4.56 7.85 -1.85
N SER A 104 4.23 6.60 -2.14
CA SER A 104 4.66 5.97 -3.39
C SER A 104 3.58 6.12 -4.47
N ALA A 105 4.03 6.17 -5.74
CA ALA A 105 3.15 6.11 -6.90
C ALA A 105 2.37 4.77 -7.00
N GLU A 106 2.65 3.83 -6.12
CA GLU A 106 1.98 2.52 -6.04
C GLU A 106 0.63 2.61 -5.33
N MET A 107 0.37 3.69 -4.57
CA MET A 107 -0.96 3.95 -4.00
C MET A 107 -1.94 4.31 -5.12
N PRO A 108 -3.09 3.61 -5.25
CA PRO A 108 -4.09 3.94 -6.25
C PRO A 108 -4.67 5.36 -6.08
N VAL A 109 -4.99 6.01 -7.19
CA VAL A 109 -5.76 7.26 -7.16
C VAL A 109 -7.23 6.93 -6.95
N TRP A 110 -7.74 7.15 -5.74
CA TRP A 110 -9.06 6.69 -5.32
C TRP A 110 -10.21 7.52 -5.88
N GLY A 111 -10.01 8.81 -6.16
CA GLY A 111 -11.07 9.68 -6.67
C GLY A 111 -11.81 9.14 -7.89
N PRO A 112 -11.14 8.77 -8.98
CA PRO A 112 -11.77 8.14 -10.14
C PRO A 112 -12.40 6.78 -9.84
N ILE A 113 -11.78 5.97 -8.97
CA ILE A 113 -12.28 4.65 -8.61
C ILE A 113 -13.59 4.77 -7.82
N LEU A 114 -13.61 5.59 -6.78
CA LEU A 114 -14.79 5.83 -5.94
C LEU A 114 -15.92 6.50 -6.72
N GLY A 115 -15.59 7.37 -7.68
CA GLY A 115 -16.58 8.02 -8.54
C GLY A 115 -17.30 7.06 -9.51
N LYS A 116 -16.64 5.98 -9.90
CA LYS A 116 -17.23 4.95 -10.78
C LYS A 116 -18.16 3.97 -10.03
N MET A 117 -18.15 3.95 -8.72
CA MET A 117 -18.97 3.02 -7.92
C MET A 117 -20.46 3.36 -7.98
N ASN A 118 -20.80 4.63 -8.19
CA ASN A 118 -22.17 5.08 -8.36
C ASN A 118 -22.23 6.18 -9.42
N LEU A 119 -22.44 5.79 -10.68
CA LEU A 119 -22.52 6.72 -11.80
C LEU A 119 -23.74 7.64 -11.76
N ALA A 120 -24.77 7.25 -11.00
CA ALA A 120 -26.02 8.02 -10.89
C ALA A 120 -25.90 9.21 -9.92
N ASN A 121 -24.88 9.24 -9.06
CA ASN A 121 -24.75 10.30 -8.05
C ASN A 121 -23.30 10.78 -7.90
N SER A 122 -23.00 11.93 -8.45
CA SER A 122 -21.70 12.58 -8.38
C SER A 122 -21.29 12.99 -6.94
N GLN A 123 -22.26 13.22 -6.04
CA GLN A 123 -22.01 13.56 -4.64
C GLN A 123 -21.50 12.38 -3.84
N ASP A 124 -21.77 11.14 -4.28
CA ASP A 124 -21.33 9.91 -3.62
C ASP A 124 -19.79 9.83 -3.49
N LYS A 125 -19.05 10.29 -4.50
CA LYS A 125 -17.58 10.35 -4.46
C LYS A 125 -17.08 11.22 -3.31
N GLN A 126 -17.61 12.43 -3.15
CA GLN A 126 -17.16 13.35 -2.10
C GLN A 126 -17.55 12.82 -0.72
N LEU A 127 -18.74 12.25 -0.58
CA LEU A 127 -19.18 11.62 0.65
C LEU A 127 -18.25 10.47 1.06
N ARG A 128 -17.84 9.62 0.12
CA ARG A 128 -16.90 8.54 0.36
C ARG A 128 -15.54 9.05 0.82
N ILE A 129 -14.97 10.02 0.12
CA ILE A 129 -13.66 10.61 0.46
C ILE A 129 -13.71 11.25 1.84
N SER A 130 -14.73 12.04 2.14
CA SER A 130 -14.90 12.69 3.44
C SER A 130 -15.05 11.69 4.59
N ASN A 131 -15.89 10.66 4.42
CA ASN A 131 -16.07 9.64 5.46
C ASN A 131 -14.82 8.77 5.65
N LEU A 132 -14.07 8.53 4.58
CA LEU A 132 -12.79 7.81 4.66
C LEU A 132 -11.75 8.65 5.40
N SER A 133 -11.62 9.96 5.11
CA SER A 133 -10.73 10.88 5.84
C SER A 133 -11.07 10.93 7.32
N ARG A 134 -12.35 11.08 7.66
CA ARG A 134 -12.82 11.06 9.07
C ARG A 134 -12.49 9.74 9.78
N TYR A 135 -12.61 8.62 9.10
CA TYR A 135 -12.24 7.34 9.71
C TYR A 135 -10.73 7.28 9.99
N ILE A 136 -9.89 7.73 9.06
CA ILE A 136 -8.43 7.83 9.28
C ILE A 136 -8.11 8.75 10.47
N GLU A 137 -8.85 9.83 10.64
CA GLU A 137 -8.72 10.71 11.80
C GLU A 137 -9.02 9.98 13.12
N THR A 138 -9.97 9.06 13.15
CA THR A 138 -10.25 8.25 14.37
C THR A 138 -9.15 7.28 14.73
N MET A 139 -8.24 6.98 13.81
CA MET A 139 -7.11 6.07 14.04
C MET A 139 -5.89 6.77 14.63
N GLN A 140 -5.93 8.09 14.82
CA GLN A 140 -4.75 8.85 15.28
C GLN A 140 -4.34 8.49 16.70
N GLU A 141 -3.04 8.23 16.90
CA GLU A 141 -2.44 8.16 18.23
C GLU A 141 -2.39 9.57 18.85
N ARG A 142 -2.84 9.64 20.12
CA ARG A 142 -2.82 10.87 20.93
C ARG A 142 -1.56 10.92 21.77
#